data_0ef2cace9ee200c46a0cb67fa1c73281
#
_entry.id   0ef2cace9ee200c46a0cb67fa1c73281
#
_cell.length_a   1.000
_cell.length_b   1.000
_cell.length_c   1.000
_cell.angle_alpha   90.00
_cell.angle_beta   90.00
_cell.angle_gamma   90.00
#
_symmetry.space_group_name_H-M   'P 1'
#
loop_
_entity.id
_entity.type
_entity.pdbx_description
1 polymer ?
#
loop_
_entity_poly.entity_id
_entity_poly.type
_entity_poly.pdbx_seq_one_letter_code
_entity_poly.pdbx_strand_id
1 'polypeptide(L)'
;MLKITENYIIKEMQVLKFGGTSVGSTANIEKVSKIVFRALEQDKTIVVSSAFAGVTNSLIELGKMAASRLKEETGRPKYEKIIEALEHNHFSTISELIPVDYRAGVTE
;
A
#
# COMPACT_ATOMS: atom_id res chain seq x y z
N MET A 1 -5.72 -3.31 -26.22
CA MET A 1 -6.07 -3.79 -27.57
C MET A 1 -7.50 -3.35 -27.89
N LEU A 2 -7.76 -2.88 -29.10
CA LEU A 2 -9.10 -2.51 -29.54
C LEU A 2 -9.74 -3.68 -30.30
N LYS A 3 -10.91 -4.11 -29.88
CA LYS A 3 -11.74 -5.07 -30.62
C LYS A 3 -12.89 -4.35 -31.30
N ILE A 4 -13.10 -4.62 -32.59
CA ILE A 4 -14.21 -4.09 -33.35
C ILE A 4 -15.23 -5.20 -33.49
N THR A 5 -16.43 -5.02 -32.92
CA THR A 5 -17.55 -5.93 -33.05
C THR A 5 -18.78 -5.10 -33.36
N GLU A 6 -19.50 -5.40 -34.44
CA GLU A 6 -20.76 -4.74 -34.84
C GLU A 6 -20.69 -3.20 -34.89
N ASN A 7 -19.63 -2.63 -35.48
CA ASN A 7 -19.39 -1.18 -35.59
C ASN A 7 -19.12 -0.45 -34.27
N TYR A 8 -18.94 -1.14 -33.14
CA TYR A 8 -18.54 -0.54 -31.89
C TYR A 8 -17.07 -0.82 -31.57
N ILE A 9 -16.34 0.22 -31.16
CA ILE A 9 -14.97 0.06 -30.65
C ILE A 9 -15.11 -0.24 -29.15
N ILE A 10 -14.82 -1.47 -28.75
CA ILE A 10 -14.76 -1.86 -27.34
C ILE A 10 -13.31 -1.68 -26.87
N LYS A 11 -13.09 -0.71 -26.01
CA LYS A 11 -11.80 -0.57 -25.33
C LYS A 11 -11.73 -1.57 -24.19
N GLU A 12 -10.75 -2.47 -24.23
CA GLU A 12 -10.54 -3.44 -23.17
C GLU A 12 -10.14 -2.75 -21.86
N MET A 13 -10.49 -3.35 -20.75
CA MET A 13 -10.08 -2.92 -19.43
C MET A 13 -9.16 -3.99 -18.85
N GLN A 14 -8.06 -3.56 -18.25
CA GLN A 14 -7.14 -4.46 -17.59
C GLN A 14 -7.17 -4.26 -16.08
N VAL A 15 -6.86 -5.32 -15.35
CA VAL A 15 -6.75 -5.31 -13.88
C VAL A 15 -5.34 -5.74 -13.52
N LEU A 16 -4.64 -4.91 -12.76
CA LEU A 16 -3.32 -5.21 -12.21
C LEU A 16 -3.45 -5.44 -10.72
N LYS A 17 -2.94 -6.57 -10.23
CA LYS A 17 -2.91 -6.90 -8.81
C LYS A 17 -1.47 -6.99 -8.32
N PHE A 18 -1.19 -6.26 -7.25
CA PHE A 18 0.12 -6.26 -6.59
C PHE A 18 -0.01 -6.81 -5.16
N GLY A 19 0.71 -7.88 -4.88
CA GLY A 19 0.78 -8.48 -3.54
C GLY A 19 1.71 -7.71 -2.60
N GLY A 20 1.77 -8.13 -1.33
CA GLY A 20 2.53 -7.44 -0.28
C GLY A 20 4.03 -7.35 -0.55
N THR A 21 4.64 -8.34 -1.18
CA THR A 21 6.07 -8.30 -1.58
C THR A 21 6.33 -7.28 -2.67
N SER A 22 5.38 -7.09 -3.59
CA SER A 22 5.49 -6.07 -4.66
C SER A 22 5.43 -4.64 -4.12
N VAL A 23 4.81 -4.42 -2.98
CA VAL A 23 4.70 -3.11 -2.30
C VAL A 23 5.41 -3.13 -0.94
N GLY A 24 6.39 -4.03 -0.76
CA GLY A 24 7.10 -4.22 0.50
C GLY A 24 8.27 -3.28 0.77
N SER A 25 8.65 -2.47 -0.20
CA SER A 25 9.73 -1.48 -0.07
C SER A 25 9.49 -0.29 -0.99
N THR A 26 10.12 0.84 -0.69
CA THR A 26 10.11 2.05 -1.52
C THR A 26 10.52 1.75 -2.96
N ALA A 27 11.63 1.02 -3.16
CA ALA A 27 12.10 0.65 -4.49
C ALA A 27 11.09 -0.21 -5.27
N ASN A 28 10.39 -1.11 -4.60
CA ASN A 28 9.36 -1.93 -5.22
C ASN A 28 8.12 -1.11 -5.58
N ILE A 29 7.71 -0.17 -4.73
CA ILE A 29 6.59 0.75 -5.01
C ILE A 29 6.91 1.62 -6.24
N GLU A 30 8.13 2.10 -6.40
CA GLU A 30 8.54 2.81 -7.60
C GLU A 30 8.42 1.95 -8.87
N LYS A 31 8.80 0.68 -8.80
CA LYS A 31 8.61 -0.26 -9.92
C LYS A 31 7.14 -0.48 -10.26
N VAL A 32 6.31 -0.67 -9.25
CA VAL A 32 4.85 -0.78 -9.39
C VAL A 32 4.28 0.46 -10.07
N SER A 33 4.66 1.65 -9.63
CA SER A 33 4.22 2.91 -10.24
C SER A 33 4.56 2.97 -11.73
N LYS A 34 5.77 2.61 -12.11
CA LYS A 34 6.19 2.56 -13.53
C LYS A 34 5.37 1.56 -14.36
N ILE A 35 5.03 0.40 -13.79
CA ILE A 35 4.17 -0.59 -14.44
C ILE A 35 2.77 -0.03 -14.65
N VAL A 36 2.20 0.60 -13.63
CA VAL A 36 0.86 1.22 -13.69
C VAL A 36 0.81 2.32 -14.74
N PHE A 37 1.78 3.23 -14.78
CA PHE A 37 1.82 4.29 -15.78
C PHE A 37 1.88 3.74 -17.22
N ARG A 38 2.70 2.73 -17.49
CA ARG A 38 2.76 2.07 -18.79
C ARG A 38 1.43 1.39 -19.16
N ALA A 39 0.77 0.76 -18.20
CA ALA A 39 -0.51 0.13 -18.42
C ALA A 39 -1.60 1.15 -18.80
N LEU A 40 -1.61 2.31 -18.14
CA LEU A 40 -2.56 3.40 -18.41
C LEU A 40 -2.39 4.02 -19.80
N GLU A 41 -1.19 3.97 -20.38
CA GLU A 41 -0.94 4.41 -21.77
C GLU A 41 -1.61 3.50 -22.79
N GLN A 42 -1.86 2.23 -22.44
CA GLN A 42 -2.44 1.24 -23.33
C GLN A 42 -3.96 1.18 -23.19
N ASP A 43 -4.45 0.92 -21.96
CA ASP A 43 -5.86 0.69 -21.70
C ASP A 43 -6.31 1.25 -20.34
N LYS A 44 -7.62 1.34 -20.15
CA LYS A 44 -8.20 1.60 -18.83
C LYS A 44 -7.70 0.54 -17.86
N THR A 45 -7.15 0.97 -16.72
CA THR A 45 -6.50 0.08 -15.77
C THR A 45 -7.12 0.23 -14.39
N ILE A 46 -7.52 -0.90 -13.80
CA ILE A 46 -7.87 -1.01 -12.38
C ILE A 46 -6.63 -1.53 -11.66
N VAL A 47 -6.25 -0.87 -10.58
CA VAL A 47 -5.14 -1.30 -9.74
C VAL A 47 -5.67 -1.82 -8.41
N VAL A 48 -5.30 -3.05 -8.07
CA VAL A 48 -5.59 -3.68 -6.78
C VAL A 48 -4.27 -3.89 -6.06
N SER A 49 -4.08 -3.27 -4.92
CA SER A 49 -2.86 -3.37 -4.12
C SER A 49 -3.13 -3.96 -2.75
N SER A 50 -2.21 -4.77 -2.28
CA SER A 50 -2.13 -5.21 -0.89
C SER A 50 -1.65 -4.07 0.02
N ALA A 51 -1.76 -4.25 1.34
CA ALA A 51 -0.97 -3.51 2.30
C ALA A 51 0.53 -3.83 2.15
N PHE A 52 1.41 -3.03 2.76
CA PHE A 52 2.84 -3.31 2.79
C PHE A 52 3.12 -4.69 3.41
N ALA A 53 4.22 -5.31 3.01
CA ALA A 53 4.63 -6.60 3.57
C ALA A 53 4.71 -6.54 5.11
N GLY A 54 4.11 -7.52 5.77
CA GLY A 54 4.10 -7.63 7.23
C GLY A 54 3.02 -6.84 7.95
N VAL A 55 2.33 -5.88 7.32
CA VAL A 55 1.30 -5.06 7.97
C VAL A 55 0.15 -5.91 8.51
N THR A 56 -0.36 -6.86 7.75
CA THR A 56 -1.45 -7.73 8.19
C THR A 56 -1.07 -8.52 9.45
N ASN A 57 0.12 -9.10 9.49
CA ASN A 57 0.61 -9.83 10.66
C ASN A 57 0.78 -8.92 11.87
N SER A 58 1.29 -7.70 11.68
CA SER A 58 1.43 -6.70 12.75
C SER A 58 0.06 -6.30 13.31
N LEU A 59 -0.95 -6.13 12.47
CA LEU A 59 -2.31 -5.82 12.92
C LEU A 59 -2.96 -6.97 13.70
N ILE A 60 -2.73 -8.22 13.30
CA ILE A 60 -3.20 -9.41 14.03
C ILE A 60 -2.53 -9.47 15.39
N GLU A 61 -1.22 -9.26 15.46
CA GLU A 61 -0.46 -9.26 16.72
C GLU A 61 -0.92 -8.14 17.66
N LEU A 62 -1.09 -6.94 17.10
CA LEU A 62 -1.64 -5.79 17.82
C LEU A 62 -2.99 -6.11 18.48
N GLY A 63 -3.90 -6.72 17.72
CA GLY A 63 -5.21 -7.13 18.23
C GLY A 63 -5.10 -8.14 19.37
N LYS A 64 -4.22 -9.13 19.26
CA LYS A 64 -3.97 -10.12 20.32
C LYS A 64 -3.39 -9.47 21.59
N MET A 65 -2.42 -8.59 21.44
CA MET A 65 -1.82 -7.86 22.57
C MET A 65 -2.82 -6.93 23.26
N ALA A 66 -3.61 -6.21 22.50
CA ALA A 66 -4.65 -5.34 23.07
C ALA A 66 -5.69 -6.14 23.84
N ALA A 67 -6.13 -7.28 23.31
CA ALA A 67 -7.08 -8.17 23.99
C ALA A 67 -6.52 -8.77 25.29
N SER A 68 -5.23 -9.08 25.32
CA SER A 68 -4.55 -9.63 26.50
C SER A 68 -4.29 -8.59 27.61
N ARG A 69 -4.44 -7.29 27.30
CA ARG A 69 -4.15 -6.16 28.21
C ARG A 69 -2.72 -6.18 28.78
N LEU A 70 -1.78 -6.76 28.06
CA LEU A 70 -0.39 -6.81 28.49
C LEU A 70 0.22 -5.40 28.54
N LYS A 71 0.94 -5.13 29.63
CA LYS A 71 1.67 -3.87 29.85
C LYS A 71 3.16 -4.13 29.99
N GLU A 72 3.96 -3.13 29.65
CA GLU A 72 5.38 -3.11 29.98
C GLU A 72 5.59 -2.69 31.46
N GLU A 73 6.82 -2.83 31.95
CA GLU A 73 7.22 -2.35 33.28
C GLU A 73 6.95 -0.85 33.48
N THR A 74 7.00 -0.08 32.38
CA THR A 74 6.67 1.36 32.36
C THR A 74 5.18 1.67 32.49
N GLY A 75 4.33 0.63 32.48
CA GLY A 75 2.87 0.78 32.48
C GLY A 75 2.24 1.07 31.12
N ARG A 76 3.05 1.25 30.06
CA ARG A 76 2.57 1.44 28.69
C ARG A 76 2.04 0.13 28.10
N PRO A 77 0.95 0.17 27.29
CA PRO A 77 0.50 -1.01 26.57
C PRO A 77 1.56 -1.53 25.60
N LYS A 78 1.82 -2.84 25.60
CA LYS A 78 2.83 -3.45 24.71
C LYS A 78 2.52 -3.26 23.23
N TYR A 79 1.26 -3.10 22.85
CA TYR A 79 0.86 -2.89 21.47
C TYR A 79 1.26 -1.51 20.92
N GLU A 80 1.58 -0.53 21.75
CA GLU A 80 1.99 0.81 21.28
C GLU A 80 3.23 0.75 20.42
N LYS A 81 4.20 -0.12 20.72
CA LYS A 81 5.40 -0.31 19.89
C LYS A 81 5.08 -0.78 18.46
N ILE A 82 4.05 -1.60 18.31
CA ILE A 82 3.61 -2.08 16.99
C ILE A 82 3.00 -0.92 16.22
N ILE A 83 2.20 -0.07 16.86
CA ILE A 83 1.63 1.13 16.25
C ILE A 83 2.74 2.07 15.79
N GLU A 84 3.69 2.39 16.67
CA GLU A 84 4.83 3.25 16.38
C GLU A 84 5.66 2.73 15.19
N ALA A 85 5.87 1.41 15.10
CA ALA A 85 6.59 0.79 13.98
C ALA A 85 5.80 0.88 12.66
N LEU A 86 4.48 0.68 12.71
CA LEU A 86 3.62 0.83 11.53
C LEU A 86 3.61 2.28 11.03
N GLU A 87 3.45 3.25 11.91
CA GLU A 87 3.52 4.68 11.57
C GLU A 87 4.87 5.03 10.97
N HIS A 88 5.97 4.65 11.63
CA HIS A 88 7.32 4.93 11.16
C HIS A 88 7.55 4.40 9.74
N ASN A 89 7.17 3.16 9.47
CA ASN A 89 7.34 2.57 8.15
C ASN A 89 6.55 3.29 7.06
N HIS A 90 5.31 3.69 7.35
CA HIS A 90 4.47 4.41 6.38
C HIS A 90 4.98 5.83 6.15
N PHE A 91 5.29 6.57 7.20
CA PHE A 91 5.82 7.95 7.07
C PHE A 91 7.20 7.98 6.42
N SER A 92 8.05 7.01 6.69
CA SER A 92 9.34 6.86 6.02
C SER A 92 9.17 6.69 4.52
N THR A 93 8.26 5.79 4.11
CA THR A 93 7.93 5.56 2.70
C THR A 93 7.36 6.81 2.03
N ILE A 94 6.45 7.52 2.70
CA ILE A 94 5.90 8.80 2.20
C ILE A 94 7.03 9.80 2.00
N SER A 95 7.95 9.91 2.96
CA SER A 95 9.07 10.85 2.90
C SER A 95 10.04 10.57 1.77
N GLU A 96 10.20 9.30 1.40
CA GLU A 96 11.07 8.91 0.29
C GLU A 96 10.40 9.09 -1.09
N LEU A 97 9.10 8.79 -1.20
CA LEU A 97 8.40 8.71 -2.49
C LEU A 97 7.65 9.98 -2.86
N ILE A 98 7.18 10.75 -1.89
CA ILE A 98 6.28 11.87 -2.14
C ILE A 98 7.00 13.19 -1.89
N PRO A 99 7.08 14.10 -2.89
CA PRO A 99 7.65 15.42 -2.70
C PRO A 99 6.95 16.21 -1.59
N VAL A 100 7.71 17.06 -0.89
CA VAL A 100 7.24 17.81 0.30
C VAL A 100 5.91 18.52 0.07
N ASP A 101 5.73 19.14 -1.09
CA ASP A 101 4.54 19.94 -1.41
C ASP A 101 3.24 19.10 -1.51
N TYR A 102 3.36 17.79 -1.63
CA TYR A 102 2.22 16.86 -1.77
C TYR A 102 2.00 15.97 -0.55
N ARG A 103 2.84 16.07 0.49
CA ARG A 103 2.77 15.17 1.65
C ARG A 103 1.58 15.44 2.55
N ALA A 104 1.14 16.68 2.71
CA ALA A 104 0.04 17.05 3.61
C ALA A 104 -1.23 16.25 3.32
N GLY A 105 -1.63 16.12 2.06
CA GLY A 105 -2.83 15.36 1.67
C GLY A 105 -2.72 13.83 1.84
N VAL A 106 -1.57 13.30 2.26
CA VAL A 106 -1.35 11.86 2.46
C VAL A 106 -1.19 11.52 3.94
N THR A 107 -0.82 12.50 4.78
CA THR A 107 -0.52 12.32 6.20
C THR A 107 -1.65 12.79 7.13
N GLU A 108 -2.71 13.37 6.60
CA GLU A 108 -3.95 13.71 7.30
C GLU A 108 -4.92 12.53 7.35
#